data_247128efdf04e82146cc138b68b7a7e9
#
_entry.id   247128efdf04e82146cc138b68b7a7e9
#
_cell.length_a   1.000
_cell.length_b   1.000
_cell.length_c   1.000
_cell.angle_alpha   90.00
_cell.angle_beta   90.00
_cell.angle_gamma   90.00
#
_symmetry.space_group_name_H-M   'P 1'
#
loop_
_entity.id
_entity.type
_entity.pdbx_description
1 polymer ?
#
loop_
_entity_poly.entity_id
_entity_poly.type
_entity_poly.pdbx_seq_one_letter_code
_entity_poly.pdbx_strand_id
1 'polypeptide(L)'
;MKFILTLLSAFVLIFSACKSTGDIREPEFRDIGDVRLIETGVLKTTVGANMIYYNPNNFGIKLSAARGDVYVDNAYFGSFVLDQEIQVKKSAEFVLPVTIKIDNIGAIKNHTELYKKKEALVRIEGRAFVKKSGVSKEIPFRYEQKQDLDKLRALVSR
;
A
#
# COMPACT_ATOMS: atom_id res chain seq x y z
N MET A 1 -19.54 -30.68 -48.27
CA MET A 1 -18.69 -30.79 -47.09
C MET A 1 -17.54 -29.76 -47.02
N LYS A 2 -17.04 -29.22 -48.13
CA LYS A 2 -15.95 -28.21 -48.11
C LYS A 2 -16.39 -26.82 -47.65
N PHE A 3 -17.65 -26.42 -47.81
CA PHE A 3 -18.19 -25.10 -47.38
C PHE A 3 -18.43 -24.99 -45.89
N ILE A 4 -18.66 -26.09 -45.18
CA ILE A 4 -18.89 -26.09 -43.74
C ILE A 4 -17.56 -25.92 -42.97
N LEU A 5 -16.46 -26.42 -43.53
CA LEU A 5 -15.13 -26.33 -42.93
C LEU A 5 -14.58 -24.90 -42.97
N THR A 6 -14.92 -24.13 -44.00
CA THR A 6 -14.48 -22.71 -44.13
C THR A 6 -15.26 -21.77 -43.23
N LEU A 7 -16.51 -22.05 -42.91
CA LEU A 7 -17.30 -21.26 -41.96
C LEU A 7 -16.84 -21.47 -40.49
N LEU A 8 -16.39 -22.67 -40.16
CA LEU A 8 -15.90 -22.99 -38.82
C LEU A 8 -14.54 -22.34 -38.50
N SER A 9 -13.70 -22.16 -39.59
CA SER A 9 -12.41 -21.47 -39.46
C SER A 9 -12.53 -19.95 -39.23
N ALA A 10 -13.60 -19.32 -39.72
CA ALA A 10 -13.81 -17.88 -39.55
C ALA A 10 -14.33 -17.53 -38.15
N PHE A 11 -14.96 -18.47 -37.41
CA PHE A 11 -15.50 -18.23 -36.08
C PHE A 11 -14.46 -18.25 -34.95
N VAL A 12 -13.30 -18.87 -35.19
CA VAL A 12 -12.22 -18.98 -34.18
C VAL A 12 -11.39 -17.69 -34.05
N LEU A 13 -11.47 -16.77 -35.01
CA LEU A 13 -10.66 -15.53 -35.03
C LEU A 13 -11.31 -14.36 -34.30
N ILE A 14 -12.52 -14.48 -33.75
CA ILE A 14 -13.25 -13.37 -33.12
C ILE A 14 -13.00 -13.30 -31.60
N PHE A 15 -12.39 -14.31 -30.99
CA PHE A 15 -12.14 -14.32 -29.53
C PHE A 15 -10.78 -13.76 -29.08
N SER A 16 -9.98 -13.22 -30.02
CA SER A 16 -8.65 -12.69 -29.68
C SER A 16 -8.59 -11.19 -29.41
N ALA A 17 -9.73 -10.50 -29.25
CA ALA A 17 -9.78 -9.05 -29.08
C ALA A 17 -10.41 -8.63 -27.76
N CYS A 18 -9.88 -9.10 -26.63
CA CYS A 18 -10.12 -8.46 -25.31
C CYS A 18 -8.89 -8.64 -24.42
N LYS A 19 -7.78 -8.04 -24.79
CA LYS A 19 -6.68 -7.69 -23.88
C LYS A 19 -6.53 -6.18 -23.87
N SER A 20 -7.40 -5.49 -23.15
CA SER A 20 -7.14 -4.12 -22.69
C SER A 20 -7.41 -3.98 -21.20
N THR A 21 -6.87 -4.87 -20.41
CA THR A 21 -6.44 -4.51 -19.07
C THR A 21 -5.03 -3.96 -19.25
N GLY A 22 -4.91 -2.66 -19.53
CA GLY A 22 -3.62 -1.98 -19.45
C GLY A 22 -2.99 -2.38 -18.12
N ASP A 23 -1.72 -2.83 -18.16
CA ASP A 23 -0.98 -3.24 -16.96
C ASP A 23 -1.09 -2.15 -15.92
N ILE A 24 -1.92 -2.38 -14.90
CA ILE A 24 -2.02 -1.50 -13.74
C ILE A 24 -0.75 -1.72 -12.95
N ARG A 25 0.09 -0.70 -12.90
CA ARG A 25 1.32 -0.71 -12.12
C ARG A 25 1.03 -0.26 -10.69
N GLU A 26 1.67 -0.91 -9.74
CA GLU A 26 1.60 -0.52 -8.34
C GLU A 26 2.24 0.86 -8.12
N PRO A 27 1.72 1.67 -7.18
CA PRO A 27 2.36 2.91 -6.80
C PRO A 27 3.78 2.68 -6.27
N GLU A 28 4.71 3.52 -6.72
CA GLU A 28 6.09 3.45 -6.29
C GLU A 28 6.30 4.28 -5.02
N PHE A 29 6.79 3.63 -3.97
CA PHE A 29 7.20 4.34 -2.76
C PHE A 29 8.40 5.24 -3.04
N ARG A 30 8.36 6.48 -2.56
CA ARG A 30 9.41 7.49 -2.70
C ARG A 30 10.07 7.83 -1.38
N ASP A 31 9.28 8.22 -0.38
CA ASP A 31 9.82 8.72 0.89
C ASP A 31 8.77 8.67 2.02
N ILE A 32 9.25 8.88 3.25
CA ILE A 32 8.42 9.14 4.43
C ILE A 32 8.81 10.49 4.98
N GLY A 33 7.83 11.39 5.05
CA GLY A 33 8.00 12.71 5.65
C GLY A 33 7.08 12.95 6.82
N ASP A 34 7.33 14.02 7.55
CA ASP A 34 6.43 14.59 8.56
C ASP A 34 5.95 13.54 9.60
N VAL A 35 6.90 12.78 10.14
CA VAL A 35 6.63 11.82 11.21
C VAL A 35 6.39 12.59 12.51
N ARG A 36 5.23 12.38 13.13
CA ARG A 36 4.85 13.08 14.37
C ARG A 36 4.20 12.13 15.36
N LEU A 37 4.57 12.31 16.62
CA LEU A 37 3.91 11.64 17.74
C LEU A 37 2.57 12.35 18.01
N ILE A 38 1.47 11.60 17.93
CA ILE A 38 0.11 12.12 18.20
C ILE A 38 -0.27 11.84 19.65
N GLU A 39 -0.04 10.61 20.11
CA GLU A 39 -0.43 10.18 21.46
C GLU A 39 0.51 9.09 21.95
N THR A 40 0.86 9.14 23.22
CA THR A 40 1.64 8.11 23.91
C THR A 40 0.81 7.52 25.05
N GLY A 41 0.54 6.22 24.97
CA GLY A 41 -0.16 5.48 26.01
C GLY A 41 0.63 4.26 26.47
N VAL A 42 0.21 3.64 27.55
CA VAL A 42 0.85 2.43 28.09
C VAL A 42 0.73 1.25 27.14
N LEU A 43 -0.44 1.05 26.55
CA LEU A 43 -0.72 -0.09 25.67
C LEU A 43 -0.50 0.22 24.20
N LYS A 44 -0.71 1.47 23.79
CA LYS A 44 -0.64 1.90 22.39
C LYS A 44 0.01 3.26 22.26
N THR A 45 0.79 3.44 21.22
CA THR A 45 1.33 4.73 20.78
C THR A 45 0.76 5.05 19.40
N THR A 46 0.31 6.29 19.18
CA THR A 46 -0.23 6.75 17.92
C THR A 46 0.75 7.70 17.25
N VAL A 47 1.12 7.39 16.01
CA VAL A 47 2.07 8.17 15.21
C VAL A 47 1.39 8.56 13.90
N GLY A 48 1.52 9.81 13.49
CA GLY A 48 1.18 10.27 12.16
C GLY A 48 2.41 10.28 11.26
N ALA A 49 2.23 9.95 9.98
CA ALA A 49 3.28 10.06 8.98
C ALA A 49 2.69 10.39 7.61
N ASN A 50 3.45 11.10 6.79
CA ASN A 50 3.14 11.35 5.39
C ASN A 50 3.97 10.42 4.52
N MET A 51 3.33 9.44 3.89
CA MET A 51 4.00 8.54 2.95
C MET A 51 3.89 9.10 1.53
N ILE A 52 5.01 9.29 0.86
CA ILE A 52 5.10 9.87 -0.48
C ILE A 52 5.23 8.75 -1.48
N TYR A 53 4.30 8.71 -2.44
CA TYR A 53 4.26 7.73 -3.52
C TYR A 53 4.19 8.43 -4.88
N TYR A 54 4.62 7.72 -5.91
CA TYR A 54 4.42 8.10 -7.30
C TYR A 54 3.45 7.14 -7.98
N ASN A 55 2.47 7.66 -8.72
CA ASN A 55 1.56 6.88 -9.55
C ASN A 55 2.13 6.72 -10.95
N PRO A 56 2.65 5.55 -11.36
CA PRO A 56 3.22 5.34 -12.70
C PRO A 56 2.16 5.11 -13.78
N ASN A 57 0.87 5.11 -13.41
CA ASN A 57 -0.22 4.87 -14.33
C ASN A 57 -0.63 6.14 -15.09
N ASN A 58 -1.13 5.98 -16.30
CA ASN A 58 -1.64 7.06 -17.14
C ASN A 58 -3.09 7.46 -16.79
N PHE A 59 -3.61 6.99 -15.67
CA PHE A 59 -4.93 7.33 -15.14
C PHE A 59 -4.84 7.70 -13.66
N GLY A 60 -5.79 8.51 -13.21
CA GLY A 60 -5.96 8.85 -11.82
C GLY A 60 -7.08 8.05 -11.16
N ILE A 61 -7.02 7.98 -9.83
CA ILE A 61 -8.05 7.40 -8.99
C ILE A 61 -8.28 8.30 -7.78
N LYS A 62 -9.38 8.06 -7.10
CA LYS A 62 -9.70 8.63 -5.82
C LYS A 62 -9.57 7.54 -4.77
N LEU A 63 -8.64 7.71 -3.84
CA LEU A 63 -8.48 6.82 -2.69
C LEU A 63 -9.32 7.40 -1.55
N SER A 64 -10.40 6.72 -1.19
CA SER A 64 -11.34 7.23 -0.18
C SER A 64 -10.96 6.83 1.23
N ALA A 65 -10.34 5.67 1.41
CA ALA A 65 -9.83 5.18 2.68
C ALA A 65 -8.82 4.06 2.43
N ALA A 66 -7.97 3.80 3.41
CA ALA A 66 -7.18 2.58 3.49
C ALA A 66 -7.00 2.18 4.96
N ARG A 67 -6.93 0.90 5.22
CA ARG A 67 -6.67 0.36 6.55
C ARG A 67 -5.95 -0.97 6.46
N GLY A 68 -5.17 -1.29 7.46
CA GLY A 68 -4.47 -2.56 7.50
C GLY A 68 -3.57 -2.71 8.72
N ASP A 69 -2.79 -3.77 8.69
CA ASP A 69 -1.90 -4.18 9.75
C ASP A 69 -0.45 -4.09 9.29
N VAL A 70 0.42 -3.80 10.24
CA VAL A 70 1.87 -3.69 10.06
C VAL A 70 2.53 -4.80 10.87
N TYR A 71 3.43 -5.52 10.24
CA TYR A 71 4.26 -6.55 10.85
C TYR A 71 5.73 -6.21 10.65
N VAL A 72 6.53 -6.49 11.66
CA VAL A 72 7.99 -6.36 11.61
C VAL A 72 8.60 -7.72 11.97
N ASP A 73 9.40 -8.28 11.07
CA ASP A 73 9.95 -9.64 11.18
C ASP A 73 8.86 -10.70 11.52
N ASN A 74 7.71 -10.59 10.84
CA ASN A 74 6.51 -11.41 11.03
C ASN A 74 5.75 -11.23 12.36
N ALA A 75 6.24 -10.40 13.28
CA ALA A 75 5.50 -10.07 14.49
C ALA A 75 4.56 -8.90 14.23
N TYR A 76 3.34 -8.97 14.76
CA TYR A 76 2.39 -7.86 14.70
C TYR A 76 2.97 -6.63 15.42
N PHE A 77 3.02 -5.51 14.72
CA PHE A 77 3.58 -4.27 15.21
C PHE A 77 2.50 -3.23 15.49
N GLY A 78 1.44 -3.23 14.71
CA GLY A 78 0.36 -2.27 14.86
C GLY A 78 -0.57 -2.24 13.65
N SER A 79 -1.47 -1.28 13.63
CA SER A 79 -2.40 -1.04 12.53
C SER A 79 -2.27 0.38 12.00
N PHE A 80 -2.66 0.60 10.75
CA PHE A 80 -2.72 1.94 10.16
C PHE A 80 -4.09 2.23 9.57
N VAL A 81 -4.42 3.50 9.51
CA VAL A 81 -5.61 4.02 8.85
C VAL A 81 -5.29 5.26 8.03
N LEU A 82 -5.97 5.39 6.92
CA LEU A 82 -6.09 6.60 6.10
C LEU A 82 -7.58 6.93 6.05
N ASP A 83 -8.01 7.96 6.78
CA ASP A 83 -9.44 8.33 6.95
C ASP A 83 -9.85 9.52 6.07
N GLN A 84 -8.98 9.98 5.18
CA GLN A 84 -9.26 11.09 4.29
C GLN A 84 -9.18 10.69 2.83
N GLU A 85 -10.00 11.35 2.02
CA GLU A 85 -10.00 11.12 0.59
C GLU A 85 -8.81 11.79 -0.08
N ILE A 86 -8.06 11.02 -0.87
CA ILE A 86 -6.88 11.50 -1.61
C ILE A 86 -7.13 11.36 -3.11
N GLN A 87 -6.92 12.47 -3.83
CA GLN A 87 -6.93 12.46 -5.29
C GLN A 87 -5.55 12.05 -5.81
N VAL A 88 -5.44 10.82 -6.31
CA VAL A 88 -4.24 10.31 -6.97
C VAL A 88 -4.30 10.68 -8.45
N LYS A 89 -3.48 11.64 -8.87
CA LYS A 89 -3.40 12.07 -10.28
C LYS A 89 -2.58 11.08 -11.11
N LYS A 90 -2.83 11.05 -12.42
CA LYS A 90 -2.02 10.26 -13.36
C LYS A 90 -0.57 10.74 -13.40
N SER A 91 0.39 9.83 -13.47
CA SER A 91 1.83 10.12 -13.64
C SER A 91 2.32 11.24 -12.71
N ALA A 92 1.95 11.16 -11.43
CA ALA A 92 2.24 12.21 -10.46
C ALA A 92 2.51 11.64 -9.06
N GLU A 93 3.24 12.41 -8.27
CA GLU A 93 3.39 12.13 -6.85
C GLU A 93 2.10 12.45 -6.09
N PHE A 94 1.88 11.72 -5.02
CA PHE A 94 0.81 11.95 -4.07
C PHE A 94 1.26 11.59 -2.66
N VAL A 95 0.64 12.23 -1.67
CA VAL A 95 0.93 12.04 -0.26
C VAL A 95 -0.22 11.27 0.39
N LEU A 96 0.13 10.23 1.13
CA LEU A 96 -0.79 9.48 1.99
C LEU A 96 -0.50 9.84 3.45
N PRO A 97 -1.27 10.71 4.08
CA PRO A 97 -1.19 10.96 5.50
C PRO A 97 -1.83 9.78 6.24
N VAL A 98 -1.02 8.99 6.91
CA VAL A 98 -1.45 7.80 7.64
C VAL A 98 -1.34 8.02 9.15
N THR A 99 -2.26 7.44 9.88
CA THR A 99 -2.19 7.29 11.33
C THR A 99 -1.88 5.84 11.66
N ILE A 100 -0.77 5.61 12.37
CA ILE A 100 -0.29 4.30 12.77
C ILE A 100 -0.50 4.16 14.28
N LYS A 101 -1.20 3.10 14.69
CA LYS A 101 -1.39 2.70 16.09
C LYS A 101 -0.48 1.53 16.39
N ILE A 102 0.59 1.79 17.12
CA ILE A 102 1.60 0.80 17.49
C ILE A 102 1.13 0.05 18.74
N ASP A 103 1.19 -1.27 18.71
CA ASP A 103 1.00 -2.11 19.90
C ASP A 103 2.28 -2.11 20.74
N ASN A 104 2.28 -1.38 21.84
CA ASN A 104 3.45 -1.25 22.70
C ASN A 104 3.88 -2.58 23.33
N ILE A 105 2.96 -3.50 23.61
CA ILE A 105 3.29 -4.81 24.19
C ILE A 105 4.01 -5.68 23.15
N GLY A 106 3.49 -5.74 21.93
CA GLY A 106 4.12 -6.45 20.83
C GLY A 106 5.47 -5.83 20.46
N ALA A 107 5.55 -4.50 20.41
CA ALA A 107 6.77 -3.77 20.15
C ALA A 107 7.85 -4.02 21.23
N ILE A 108 7.50 -4.00 22.52
CA ILE A 108 8.43 -4.25 23.62
C ILE A 108 8.97 -5.68 23.60
N LYS A 109 8.13 -6.68 23.37
CA LYS A 109 8.58 -8.07 23.29
C LYS A 109 9.65 -8.29 22.21
N ASN A 110 9.56 -7.55 21.10
CA ASN A 110 10.48 -7.63 19.98
C ASN A 110 11.58 -6.55 20.01
N HIS A 111 11.48 -5.57 20.92
CA HIS A 111 12.34 -4.38 20.96
C HIS A 111 13.82 -4.72 21.08
N THR A 112 14.19 -5.63 21.98
CA THR A 112 15.61 -5.98 22.22
C THR A 112 16.26 -6.54 20.97
N GLU A 113 15.53 -7.33 20.20
CA GLU A 113 16.02 -7.90 18.94
C GLU A 113 16.05 -6.85 17.82
N LEU A 114 14.99 -6.04 17.70
CA LEU A 114 14.90 -5.00 16.67
C LEU A 114 15.91 -3.87 16.90
N TYR A 115 16.24 -3.56 18.16
CA TYR A 115 17.21 -2.51 18.47
C TYR A 115 18.63 -2.84 18.03
N LYS A 116 18.98 -4.12 17.99
CA LYS A 116 20.31 -4.60 17.55
C LYS A 116 20.42 -4.78 16.05
N LYS A 117 19.29 -4.83 15.33
CA LYS A 117 19.27 -5.04 13.87
C LYS A 117 19.46 -3.74 13.12
N LYS A 118 20.16 -3.80 12.00
CA LYS A 118 20.26 -2.70 11.03
C LYS A 118 19.08 -2.70 10.06
N GLU A 119 18.55 -3.89 9.76
CA GLU A 119 17.44 -4.09 8.83
C GLU A 119 16.36 -4.96 9.46
N ALA A 120 15.10 -4.72 9.09
CA ALA A 120 13.98 -5.57 9.42
C ALA A 120 13.07 -5.75 8.20
N LEU A 121 12.40 -6.89 8.14
CA LEU A 121 11.37 -7.17 7.16
C LEU A 121 10.07 -6.48 7.59
N VAL A 122 9.68 -5.43 6.89
CA VAL A 122 8.40 -4.75 7.12
C VAL A 122 7.37 -5.27 6.14
N ARG A 123 6.26 -5.80 6.66
CA ARG A 123 5.12 -6.26 5.89
C ARG A 123 3.89 -5.45 6.27
N ILE A 124 3.18 -4.99 5.26
CA ILE A 124 1.93 -4.23 5.40
C ILE A 124 0.85 -4.96 4.62
N GLU A 125 -0.23 -5.31 5.28
CA GLU A 125 -1.38 -5.99 4.67
C GLU A 125 -2.64 -5.19 4.94
N GLY A 126 -3.49 -5.04 3.93
CA GLY A 126 -4.68 -4.22 4.13
C GLY A 126 -5.62 -4.15 2.95
N ARG A 127 -6.53 -3.19 3.03
CA ARG A 127 -7.55 -2.92 2.02
C ARG A 127 -7.61 -1.44 1.73
N ALA A 128 -7.61 -1.11 0.45
CA ALA A 128 -7.79 0.24 -0.06
C ALA A 128 -9.18 0.37 -0.71
N PHE A 129 -9.86 1.47 -0.43
CA PHE A 129 -11.16 1.79 -1.01
C PHE A 129 -10.98 2.86 -2.06
N VAL A 130 -11.09 2.49 -3.31
CA VAL A 130 -10.85 3.37 -4.45
C VAL A 130 -12.12 3.68 -5.21
N LYS A 131 -12.20 4.88 -5.76
CA LYS A 131 -13.28 5.33 -6.63
C LYS A 131 -12.70 5.76 -7.98
N LYS A 132 -13.33 5.30 -9.06
CA LYS A 132 -13.03 5.74 -10.41
C LYS A 132 -14.34 5.85 -11.18
N SER A 133 -14.61 7.02 -11.79
CA SER A 133 -15.82 7.27 -12.60
C SER A 133 -17.14 6.87 -11.91
N GLY A 134 -17.26 7.18 -10.61
CA GLY A 134 -18.46 6.85 -9.82
C GLY A 134 -18.55 5.42 -9.28
N VAL A 135 -17.65 4.52 -9.70
CA VAL A 135 -17.59 3.14 -9.22
C VAL A 135 -16.63 3.06 -8.05
N SER A 136 -17.08 2.49 -6.93
CA SER A 136 -16.24 2.19 -5.76
C SER A 136 -15.81 0.73 -5.80
N LYS A 137 -14.54 0.48 -5.47
CA LYS A 137 -13.96 -0.86 -5.39
C LYS A 137 -13.08 -0.98 -4.17
N GLU A 138 -13.18 -2.10 -3.48
CA GLU A 138 -12.23 -2.51 -2.44
C GLU A 138 -11.12 -3.34 -3.08
N ILE A 139 -9.87 -2.96 -2.80
CA ILE A 139 -8.68 -3.61 -3.35
C ILE A 139 -7.82 -4.09 -2.16
N PRO A 140 -7.65 -5.41 -1.98
CA PRO A 140 -6.69 -5.91 -1.02
C PRO A 140 -5.27 -5.63 -1.54
N PHE A 141 -4.36 -5.35 -0.61
CA PHE A 141 -2.93 -5.19 -0.94
C PHE A 141 -2.06 -5.83 0.14
N ARG A 142 -0.89 -6.25 -0.29
CA ARG A 142 0.20 -6.72 0.57
C ARG A 142 1.50 -6.17 0.02
N TYR A 143 2.25 -5.54 0.90
CA TYR A 143 3.58 -5.01 0.63
C TYR A 143 4.56 -5.62 1.62
N GLU A 144 5.73 -6.04 1.14
CA GLU A 144 6.76 -6.63 1.97
C GLU A 144 8.13 -6.19 1.46
N GLN A 145 8.91 -5.55 2.33
CA GLN A 145 10.25 -5.07 1.99
C GLN A 145 11.14 -5.00 3.23
N LYS A 146 12.43 -5.27 3.04
CA LYS A 146 13.45 -4.96 4.05
C LYS A 146 13.63 -3.45 4.15
N GLN A 147 13.60 -2.95 5.37
CA GLN A 147 13.77 -1.53 5.70
C GLN A 147 15.00 -1.35 6.58
N ASP A 148 15.74 -0.26 6.31
CA ASP A 148 16.85 0.19 7.14
C ASP A 148 16.30 0.86 8.41
N LEU A 149 16.54 0.22 9.56
CA LEU A 149 16.05 0.69 10.84
C LEU A 149 16.79 1.94 11.34
N ASP A 150 18.03 2.17 10.92
CA ASP A 150 18.78 3.36 11.31
C ASP A 150 18.18 4.61 10.67
N LYS A 151 17.72 4.52 9.42
CA LYS A 151 16.97 5.59 8.76
C LYS A 151 15.65 5.87 9.45
N LEU A 152 14.90 4.83 9.83
CA LEU A 152 13.63 4.99 10.54
C LEU A 152 13.82 5.63 11.93
N ARG A 153 14.87 5.23 12.67
CA ARG A 153 15.21 5.83 13.98
C ARG A 153 15.55 7.31 13.84
N ALA A 154 16.32 7.68 12.80
CA ALA A 154 16.69 9.07 12.55
C ALA A 154 15.48 9.97 12.24
N LEU A 155 14.39 9.43 11.69
CA LEU A 155 13.16 10.17 11.44
C LEU A 155 12.34 10.45 12.72
N VAL A 156 12.41 9.54 13.70
CA VAL A 156 11.67 9.64 14.96
C VAL A 156 12.41 10.48 16.02
N SER A 157 13.73 10.66 15.86
CA SER A 157 14.58 11.42 16.78
C SER A 157 14.67 12.92 16.47
N ARG A 158 13.95 13.40 15.47
CA ARG A 158 13.85 14.82 15.10
C ARG A 158 12.59 15.44 15.69
#